data_0dc266ec5708e16270a3f5fe1183b5fd
#
_entry.id   0dc266ec5708e16270a3f5fe1183b5fd
#
_cell.length_a   1.000
_cell.length_b   1.000
_cell.length_c   1.000
_cell.angle_alpha   90.00
_cell.angle_beta   90.00
_cell.angle_gamma   90.00
#
_symmetry.space_group_name_H-M   'P 1'
#
loop_
_entity.id
_entity.type
_entity.pdbx_description
1 polymer ?
#
loop_
_entity_poly.entity_id
_entity_poly.type
_entity_poly.pdbx_seq_one_letter_code
_entity_poly.pdbx_strand_id
1 'polypeptide(L)'
;ECQLVAHGRDNRSHTVDYIVIPHHIGTDECRAELDKLLKRKWRNAHGRDIEIDRLAIDGGSYTDDVWDWAKRWPWNRVIITKGASSATGPLYQHQKFERRRDGRAKRRHQKRAYLVNVSALKATLYADLKKQDPAARGYQSFAAGLGDHFYKMLCSERRILKRNRHGVIESAWVPIQAGGPNEALDNRIMADVAARLEGSRSNTEADWDALEAARDCPPEDSQRDLFDRTAAEALPPPPPPPVQSEAPEQGPQPTNAAAEEPGNHVAALFSNLRKK
;
A
#
# COMPACT_ATOMS: atom_id res chain seq x y z
N GLU A 1 -5.28 -5.98 10.95
CA GLU A 1 -5.35 -5.89 9.49
C GLU A 1 -4.09 -5.23 8.94
N CYS A 2 -3.56 -5.74 7.83
CA CYS A 2 -2.32 -5.28 7.22
C CYS A 2 -2.56 -5.00 5.74
N GLN A 3 -2.01 -3.89 5.22
CA GLN A 3 -2.07 -3.55 3.81
C GLN A 3 -0.65 -3.44 3.25
N LEU A 4 -0.37 -4.16 2.18
CA LEU A 4 0.88 -4.08 1.45
C LEU A 4 0.73 -3.10 0.30
N VAL A 5 1.63 -2.12 0.24
CA VAL A 5 1.62 -1.09 -0.80
C VAL A 5 3.01 -0.94 -1.38
N ALA A 6 3.14 -1.13 -2.68
CA ALA A 6 4.33 -0.78 -3.45
C ALA A 6 4.25 0.69 -3.87
N HIS A 7 5.35 1.41 -3.75
CA HIS A 7 5.50 2.79 -4.19
C HIS A 7 6.55 2.88 -5.29
N GLY A 8 6.26 3.64 -6.32
CA GLY A 8 7.12 3.83 -7.47
C GLY A 8 7.32 5.29 -7.85
N ARG A 9 7.94 5.51 -9.01
CA ARG A 9 8.15 6.83 -9.61
C ARG A 9 6.86 7.62 -9.69
N ASP A 10 6.95 8.93 -9.79
CA ASP A 10 5.82 9.85 -9.90
C ASP A 10 4.79 9.73 -8.77
N ASN A 11 5.22 9.25 -7.62
CA ASN A 11 4.34 9.00 -6.48
C ASN A 11 3.19 8.02 -6.77
N ARG A 12 3.30 7.23 -7.84
CA ARG A 12 2.35 6.16 -8.14
C ARG A 12 2.48 5.06 -7.09
N SER A 13 1.40 4.39 -6.79
CA SER A 13 1.44 3.27 -5.85
C SER A 13 0.46 2.17 -6.25
N HIS A 14 0.77 0.96 -5.80
CA HIS A 14 -0.01 -0.23 -6.04
C HIS A 14 -0.29 -0.93 -4.70
N THR A 15 -1.56 -1.12 -4.36
CA THR A 15 -1.94 -1.99 -3.25
C THR A 15 -1.80 -3.44 -3.71
N VAL A 16 -0.81 -4.12 -3.14
CA VAL A 16 -0.41 -5.49 -3.53
C VAL A 16 -1.29 -6.53 -2.84
N ASP A 17 -1.60 -6.33 -1.56
CA ASP A 17 -2.31 -7.31 -0.76
C ASP A 17 -2.99 -6.66 0.45
N TYR A 18 -4.03 -7.32 0.97
CA TYR A 18 -4.71 -6.95 2.21
C TYR A 18 -4.94 -8.19 3.06
N ILE A 19 -4.32 -8.23 4.23
CA ILE A 19 -4.23 -9.42 5.08
C ILE A 19 -4.90 -9.14 6.42
N VAL A 20 -5.81 -10.01 6.82
CA VAL A 20 -6.46 -9.97 8.13
C VAL A 20 -5.79 -11.00 9.04
N ILE A 21 -5.20 -10.54 10.14
CA ILE A 21 -4.68 -11.39 11.21
C ILE A 21 -5.72 -11.39 12.32
N PRO A 22 -6.43 -12.50 12.58
CA PRO A 22 -7.57 -12.53 13.49
C PRO A 22 -7.14 -12.68 14.96
N HIS A 23 -6.01 -12.05 15.34
CA HIS A 23 -5.43 -12.16 16.67
C HIS A 23 -5.05 -10.78 17.20
N HIS A 24 -5.14 -10.61 18.52
CA HIS A 24 -4.74 -9.39 19.21
C HIS A 24 -3.21 -9.25 19.26
N ILE A 25 -2.67 -8.04 19.11
CA ILE A 25 -1.23 -7.75 19.09
C ILE A 25 -0.49 -8.18 20.38
N GLY A 26 -1.21 -8.32 21.49
CA GLY A 26 -0.68 -8.82 22.75
C GLY A 26 -0.42 -10.32 22.75
N THR A 27 -0.95 -11.07 21.78
CA THR A 27 -0.79 -12.53 21.70
C THR A 27 0.44 -12.94 20.88
N ASP A 28 0.98 -14.11 21.17
CA ASP A 28 2.15 -14.61 20.45
C ASP A 28 1.78 -15.04 19.02
N GLU A 29 0.56 -15.48 18.77
CA GLU A 29 0.06 -15.83 17.45
C GLU A 29 0.05 -14.60 16.51
N CYS A 30 -0.49 -13.46 16.97
CA CYS A 30 -0.46 -12.24 16.18
C CYS A 30 0.97 -11.80 15.87
N ARG A 31 1.83 -11.84 16.88
CA ARG A 31 3.23 -11.44 16.76
C ARG A 31 4.00 -12.35 15.80
N ALA A 32 3.73 -13.65 15.83
CA ALA A 32 4.33 -14.63 14.91
C ALA A 32 3.89 -14.38 13.45
N GLU A 33 2.60 -14.11 13.21
CA GLU A 33 2.11 -13.79 11.87
C GLU A 33 2.69 -12.46 11.34
N LEU A 34 2.83 -11.44 12.19
CA LEU A 34 3.50 -10.19 11.81
C LEU A 34 5.00 -10.40 11.51
N ASP A 35 5.69 -11.21 12.30
CA ASP A 35 7.08 -11.56 12.06
C ASP A 35 7.26 -12.34 10.77
N LYS A 36 6.34 -13.27 10.46
CA LYS A 36 6.30 -14.02 9.21
C LYS A 36 6.04 -13.10 8.01
N LEU A 37 5.10 -12.14 8.14
CA LEU A 37 4.84 -11.15 7.11
C LEU A 37 6.09 -10.30 6.80
N LEU A 38 6.80 -9.80 7.81
CA LEU A 38 8.03 -9.02 7.64
C LEU A 38 9.19 -9.80 7.00
N LYS A 39 9.21 -11.13 7.16
CA LYS A 39 10.21 -12.02 6.55
C LYS A 39 9.78 -12.58 5.20
N ARG A 40 8.51 -12.36 4.82
CA ARG A 40 7.99 -12.85 3.55
C ARG A 40 8.69 -12.17 2.39
N LYS A 41 8.97 -12.96 1.36
CA LYS A 41 9.57 -12.51 0.11
C LYS A 41 8.57 -12.63 -1.03
N TRP A 42 8.61 -11.67 -1.91
CA TRP A 42 7.82 -11.65 -3.14
C TRP A 42 8.77 -11.66 -4.32
N ARG A 43 8.60 -12.64 -5.20
CA ARG A 43 9.41 -12.71 -6.42
C ARG A 43 8.89 -11.70 -7.43
N ASN A 44 9.76 -10.81 -7.90
CA ASN A 44 9.42 -9.86 -8.96
C ASN A 44 9.45 -10.52 -10.35
N ALA A 45 9.10 -9.77 -11.40
CA ALA A 45 9.07 -10.26 -12.78
C ALA A 45 10.45 -10.70 -13.29
N HIS A 46 11.53 -10.21 -12.69
CA HIS A 46 12.93 -10.53 -13.03
C HIS A 46 13.50 -11.68 -12.18
N GLY A 47 12.66 -12.32 -11.35
CA GLY A 47 13.07 -13.46 -10.54
C GLY A 47 13.78 -13.10 -9.22
N ARG A 48 13.89 -11.81 -8.88
CA ARG A 48 14.48 -11.36 -7.62
C ARG A 48 13.47 -11.37 -6.50
N ASP A 49 13.89 -11.77 -5.31
CA ASP A 49 13.10 -11.69 -4.09
C ASP A 49 13.11 -10.26 -3.53
N ILE A 50 11.93 -9.69 -3.34
CA ILE A 50 11.70 -8.37 -2.72
C ILE A 50 11.05 -8.57 -1.37
N GLU A 51 11.52 -7.85 -0.37
CA GLU A 51 10.95 -7.82 0.99
C GLU A 51 10.24 -6.49 1.24
N ILE A 52 9.47 -6.44 2.34
CA ILE A 52 8.91 -5.17 2.85
C ILE A 52 10.09 -4.29 3.31
N ASP A 53 10.22 -3.09 2.76
CA ASP A 53 11.26 -2.14 3.18
C ASP A 53 10.95 -1.63 4.58
N ARG A 54 9.70 -1.24 4.86
CA ARG A 54 9.27 -0.71 6.15
C ARG A 54 7.83 -1.06 6.47
N LEU A 55 7.57 -1.41 7.72
CA LEU A 55 6.23 -1.60 8.27
C LEU A 55 5.90 -0.46 9.22
N ALA A 56 4.72 0.14 9.05
CA ALA A 56 4.14 1.08 10.00
C ALA A 56 2.99 0.39 10.75
N ILE A 57 2.99 0.50 12.08
CA ILE A 57 1.92 -0.04 12.92
C ILE A 57 1.30 1.10 13.74
N ASP A 58 -0.04 1.06 13.90
CA ASP A 58 -0.72 2.02 14.76
C ASP A 58 -0.39 1.79 16.24
N GLY A 59 0.06 2.84 16.89
CA GLY A 59 0.31 2.88 18.33
C GLY A 59 -0.74 3.67 19.10
N GLY A 60 -1.89 3.97 18.50
CA GLY A 60 -2.99 4.68 19.15
C GLY A 60 -3.69 3.84 20.21
N SER A 61 -3.89 2.57 19.92
CA SER A 61 -4.46 1.56 20.82
C SER A 61 -3.41 0.52 21.19
N TYR A 62 -3.59 -0.17 22.33
CA TYR A 62 -2.68 -1.24 22.79
C TYR A 62 -1.19 -0.85 22.74
N THR A 63 -0.91 0.38 23.07
CA THR A 63 0.39 1.03 22.86
C THR A 63 1.55 0.21 23.45
N ASP A 64 1.40 -0.39 24.62
CA ASP A 64 2.49 -1.15 25.27
C ASP A 64 2.76 -2.46 24.52
N ASP A 65 1.73 -3.19 24.07
CA ASP A 65 1.88 -4.40 23.27
C ASP A 65 2.53 -4.14 21.92
N VAL A 66 2.12 -3.05 21.26
CA VAL A 66 2.72 -2.60 20.00
C VAL A 66 4.21 -2.29 20.19
N TRP A 67 4.57 -1.56 21.26
CA TRP A 67 5.96 -1.26 21.57
C TRP A 67 6.76 -2.52 21.88
N ASP A 68 6.18 -3.46 22.64
CA ASP A 68 6.84 -4.71 23.03
C ASP A 68 7.16 -5.60 21.84
N TRP A 69 6.28 -5.62 20.84
CA TRP A 69 6.56 -6.29 19.59
C TRP A 69 7.56 -5.50 18.72
N ALA A 70 7.29 -4.21 18.48
CA ALA A 70 8.08 -3.40 17.55
C ALA A 70 9.56 -3.28 17.96
N LYS A 71 9.88 -3.29 19.26
CA LYS A 71 11.29 -3.21 19.75
C LYS A 71 12.15 -4.42 19.38
N ARG A 72 11.53 -5.55 18.96
CA ARG A 72 12.25 -6.75 18.49
C ARG A 72 12.90 -6.54 17.12
N TRP A 73 12.40 -5.55 16.35
CA TRP A 73 12.84 -5.22 15.02
C TRP A 73 13.72 -3.96 15.00
N PRO A 74 14.61 -3.80 14.01
CA PRO A 74 15.32 -2.54 13.81
C PRO A 74 14.34 -1.37 13.68
N TRP A 75 14.72 -0.21 14.21
CA TRP A 75 13.86 0.98 14.21
C TRP A 75 13.55 1.52 12.81
N ASN A 76 14.39 1.22 11.82
CA ASN A 76 14.19 1.55 10.43
C ASN A 76 13.29 0.55 9.68
N ARG A 77 13.10 -0.67 10.20
CA ARG A 77 12.21 -1.69 9.61
C ARG A 77 10.79 -1.59 10.14
N VAL A 78 10.61 -1.27 11.41
CA VAL A 78 9.28 -1.15 12.03
C VAL A 78 9.17 0.19 12.74
N ILE A 79 8.21 1.00 12.28
CA ILE A 79 7.85 2.28 12.89
C ILE A 79 6.48 2.20 13.55
N ILE A 80 6.27 3.04 14.55
CA ILE A 80 5.00 3.20 15.25
C ILE A 80 4.43 4.56 14.86
N THR A 81 3.20 4.57 14.39
CA THR A 81 2.49 5.79 14.00
C THR A 81 1.36 6.09 14.96
N LYS A 82 1.03 7.36 15.12
CA LYS A 82 -0.12 7.82 15.88
C LYS A 82 -0.68 9.08 15.22
N GLY A 83 -1.99 9.17 15.10
CA GLY A 83 -2.64 10.38 14.59
C GLY A 83 -2.28 11.60 15.43
N ALA A 84 -1.91 12.71 14.78
CA ALA A 84 -1.74 13.99 15.44
C ALA A 84 -3.11 14.59 15.80
N SER A 85 -3.18 15.25 16.95
CA SER A 85 -4.40 15.92 17.41
C SER A 85 -4.75 17.18 16.60
N SER A 86 -3.76 17.75 15.88
CA SER A 86 -3.94 18.94 15.05
C SER A 86 -3.88 18.58 13.57
N ALA A 87 -4.80 19.16 12.80
CA ALA A 87 -4.79 19.07 11.33
C ALA A 87 -3.77 20.03 10.69
N THR A 88 -3.20 20.93 11.47
CA THR A 88 -2.14 21.86 11.04
C THR A 88 -0.76 21.33 11.47
N GLY A 89 0.25 21.52 10.64
CA GLY A 89 1.60 21.06 10.94
C GLY A 89 2.17 20.14 9.87
N PRO A 90 3.37 19.59 10.09
CA PRO A 90 4.03 18.69 9.13
C PRO A 90 3.23 17.41 8.93
N LEU A 91 3.39 16.78 7.75
CA LEU A 91 2.68 15.54 7.42
C LEU A 91 2.99 14.42 8.41
N TYR A 92 4.21 14.37 8.91
CA TYR A 92 4.63 13.50 10.00
C TYR A 92 5.83 14.12 10.73
N GLN A 93 5.98 13.78 11.99
CA GLN A 93 7.11 14.23 12.81
C GLN A 93 7.43 13.20 13.89
N HIS A 94 8.67 13.15 14.34
CA HIS A 94 9.03 12.31 15.46
C HIS A 94 8.25 12.66 16.72
N GLN A 95 7.71 11.65 17.38
CA GLN A 95 7.08 11.80 18.69
C GLN A 95 8.16 11.89 19.77
N LYS A 96 8.40 13.10 20.27
CA LYS A 96 9.46 13.35 21.28
C LYS A 96 9.12 12.79 22.68
N PHE A 97 7.84 12.81 23.06
CA PHE A 97 7.38 12.40 24.40
C PHE A 97 5.99 11.78 24.31
N GLU A 98 5.75 10.76 25.12
CA GLU A 98 4.43 10.25 25.42
C GLU A 98 4.01 10.77 26.79
N ARG A 99 2.81 11.38 26.91
CA ARG A 99 2.24 11.75 28.19
C ARG A 99 1.48 10.56 28.77
N ARG A 100 1.80 10.18 30.00
CA ARG A 100 0.98 9.24 30.79
C ARG A 100 -0.31 9.90 31.20
N ARG A 101 -1.30 9.10 31.64
CA ARG A 101 -2.54 9.62 32.23
C ARG A 101 -2.30 10.51 33.45
N ASP A 102 -1.20 10.28 34.18
CA ASP A 102 -0.75 11.10 35.33
C ASP A 102 -0.03 12.40 34.92
N GLY A 103 0.00 12.73 33.63
CA GLY A 103 0.65 13.93 33.10
C GLY A 103 2.18 13.86 32.98
N ARG A 104 2.82 12.82 33.50
CA ARG A 104 4.28 12.66 33.43
C ARG A 104 4.72 12.24 32.02
N ALA A 105 5.84 12.82 31.57
CA ALA A 105 6.45 12.45 30.30
C ALA A 105 7.18 11.10 30.41
N LYS A 106 6.83 10.15 29.53
CA LYS A 106 7.57 8.90 29.38
C LYS A 106 8.46 9.03 28.14
N ARG A 107 9.79 9.00 28.32
CA ARG A 107 10.70 8.85 27.20
C ARG A 107 10.65 7.40 26.73
N ARG A 108 10.07 7.16 25.54
CA ARG A 108 10.26 5.91 24.80
C ARG A 108 11.32 6.14 23.72
N HIS A 109 11.88 5.05 23.16
CA HIS A 109 12.88 5.14 22.09
C HIS A 109 12.31 5.93 20.90
N GLN A 110 12.69 7.17 20.78
CA GLN A 110 12.09 8.21 19.94
C GLN A 110 12.27 7.97 18.44
N LYS A 111 13.26 7.13 18.05
CA LYS A 111 13.62 6.94 16.63
C LYS A 111 12.55 6.26 15.80
N ARG A 112 11.60 5.53 16.40
CA ARG A 112 10.58 4.77 15.65
C ARG A 112 9.17 5.31 15.78
N ALA A 113 8.89 6.29 16.61
CA ALA A 113 7.54 6.79 16.85
C ALA A 113 7.29 8.11 16.10
N TYR A 114 6.19 8.17 15.36
CA TYR A 114 5.80 9.32 14.55
C TYR A 114 4.37 9.76 14.83
N LEU A 115 4.19 11.07 14.98
CA LEU A 115 2.87 11.71 14.91
C LEU A 115 2.56 12.03 13.46
N VAL A 116 1.37 11.67 13.01
CA VAL A 116 0.95 11.72 11.61
C VAL A 116 -0.21 12.69 11.44
N ASN A 117 -0.09 13.65 10.54
CA ASN A 117 -1.19 14.53 10.12
C ASN A 117 -2.12 13.76 9.16
N VAL A 118 -2.99 12.94 9.76
CA VAL A 118 -3.93 12.07 9.04
C VAL A 118 -4.83 12.88 8.11
N SER A 119 -5.27 14.09 8.54
CA SER A 119 -6.16 14.93 7.74
C SER A 119 -5.53 15.36 6.41
N ALA A 120 -4.27 15.77 6.43
CA ALA A 120 -3.56 16.19 5.23
C ALA A 120 -3.27 15.01 4.29
N LEU A 121 -2.89 13.86 4.85
CA LEU A 121 -2.64 12.64 4.08
C LEU A 121 -3.91 12.09 3.44
N LYS A 122 -5.05 12.07 4.16
CA LYS A 122 -6.36 11.71 3.60
C LYS A 122 -6.72 12.62 2.42
N ALA A 123 -6.48 13.94 2.53
CA ALA A 123 -6.75 14.86 1.43
C ALA A 123 -5.92 14.54 0.18
N THR A 124 -4.66 14.20 0.35
CA THR A 124 -3.78 13.77 -0.76
C THR A 124 -4.26 12.45 -1.36
N LEU A 125 -4.52 11.45 -0.53
CA LEU A 125 -4.98 10.13 -0.99
C LEU A 125 -6.28 10.23 -1.78
N TYR A 126 -7.29 10.95 -1.27
CA TYR A 126 -8.57 11.09 -1.97
C TYR A 126 -8.46 11.91 -3.26
N ALA A 127 -7.48 12.83 -3.38
CA ALA A 127 -7.18 13.49 -4.64
C ALA A 127 -6.54 12.52 -5.64
N ASP A 128 -5.63 11.67 -5.16
CA ASP A 128 -4.94 10.67 -5.98
C ASP A 128 -5.89 9.57 -6.46
N LEU A 129 -6.82 9.11 -5.63
CA LEU A 129 -7.84 8.11 -5.99
C LEU A 129 -8.81 8.54 -7.11
N LYS A 130 -8.89 9.85 -7.40
CA LYS A 130 -9.73 10.36 -8.50
C LYS A 130 -9.06 10.30 -9.88
N LYS A 131 -7.77 10.00 -9.93
CA LYS A 131 -7.00 9.93 -11.16
C LYS A 131 -7.37 8.66 -11.92
N GLN A 132 -7.61 8.80 -13.22
CA GLN A 132 -7.99 7.70 -14.09
C GLN A 132 -6.86 7.27 -15.02
N ASP A 133 -5.96 8.20 -15.33
CA ASP A 133 -4.80 7.91 -16.18
C ASP A 133 -3.71 7.19 -15.37
N PRO A 134 -3.34 5.94 -15.75
CA PRO A 134 -2.27 5.20 -15.09
C PRO A 134 -0.89 5.87 -15.16
N ALA A 135 -0.67 6.76 -16.13
CA ALA A 135 0.57 7.51 -16.26
C ALA A 135 0.58 8.76 -15.37
N ALA A 136 -0.58 9.18 -14.85
CA ALA A 136 -0.67 10.38 -14.02
C ALA A 136 0.13 10.23 -12.73
N ARG A 137 0.85 11.30 -12.37
CA ARG A 137 1.55 11.38 -11.09
C ARG A 137 0.61 11.14 -9.92
N GLY A 138 0.93 10.18 -9.03
CA GLY A 138 0.14 9.82 -7.88
C GLY A 138 -1.03 8.88 -8.20
N TYR A 139 -1.09 8.29 -9.39
CA TYR A 139 -2.11 7.27 -9.71
C TYR A 139 -2.05 6.10 -8.72
N GLN A 140 -3.22 5.63 -8.32
CA GLN A 140 -3.39 4.53 -7.38
C GLN A 140 -3.92 3.31 -8.11
N SER A 141 -3.19 2.21 -8.07
CA SER A 141 -3.63 0.92 -8.60
C SER A 141 -3.82 -0.11 -7.48
N PHE A 142 -4.53 -1.18 -7.78
CA PHE A 142 -4.95 -2.17 -6.83
C PHE A 142 -4.83 -3.56 -7.42
N ALA A 143 -4.41 -4.53 -6.62
CA ALA A 143 -4.43 -5.93 -6.99
C ALA A 143 -5.87 -6.40 -7.25
N ALA A 144 -6.02 -7.35 -8.15
CA ALA A 144 -7.30 -8.02 -8.36
C ALA A 144 -7.71 -8.79 -7.09
N GLY A 145 -9.02 -8.85 -6.81
CA GLY A 145 -9.55 -9.69 -5.75
C GLY A 145 -9.61 -9.08 -4.35
N LEU A 146 -9.30 -7.79 -4.17
CA LEU A 146 -9.42 -7.13 -2.86
C LEU A 146 -10.87 -7.05 -2.34
N GLY A 147 -11.86 -7.16 -3.22
CA GLY A 147 -13.28 -7.20 -2.87
C GLY A 147 -13.89 -5.85 -2.46
N ASP A 148 -15.22 -5.76 -2.53
CA ASP A 148 -15.99 -4.53 -2.26
C ASP A 148 -15.81 -4.01 -0.84
N HIS A 149 -15.62 -4.91 0.13
CA HIS A 149 -15.44 -4.53 1.53
C HIS A 149 -14.19 -3.66 1.73
N PHE A 150 -13.08 -4.04 1.09
CA PHE A 150 -11.84 -3.25 1.12
C PHE A 150 -12.07 -1.83 0.58
N TYR A 151 -12.73 -1.69 -0.57
CA TYR A 151 -12.97 -0.38 -1.17
C TYR A 151 -13.95 0.47 -0.36
N LYS A 152 -14.94 -0.15 0.28
CA LYS A 152 -15.85 0.55 1.22
C LYS A 152 -15.09 1.10 2.42
N MET A 153 -14.13 0.35 2.98
CA MET A 153 -13.27 0.84 4.06
C MET A 153 -12.32 1.93 3.58
N LEU A 154 -11.70 1.76 2.40
CA LEU A 154 -10.78 2.76 1.82
C LEU A 154 -11.47 4.10 1.56
N CYS A 155 -12.74 4.08 1.17
CA CYS A 155 -13.54 5.26 0.86
C CYS A 155 -14.57 5.58 1.96
N SER A 156 -14.33 5.15 3.20
CA SER A 156 -15.31 5.22 4.31
C SER A 156 -15.57 6.61 4.85
N GLU A 157 -14.78 7.62 4.50
CA GLU A 157 -14.89 8.96 5.04
C GLU A 157 -15.12 10.02 3.95
N ARG A 158 -15.70 11.14 4.35
CA ARG A 158 -15.85 12.34 3.52
C ARG A 158 -15.39 13.59 4.25
N ARG A 159 -14.91 14.57 3.50
CA ARG A 159 -14.51 15.86 4.03
C ARG A 159 -15.73 16.80 4.05
N ILE A 160 -15.99 17.41 5.20
CA ILE A 160 -17.04 18.42 5.37
C ILE A 160 -16.47 19.71 5.96
N LEU A 161 -17.19 20.80 5.79
CA LEU A 161 -16.92 22.05 6.50
C LEU A 161 -17.85 22.12 7.73
N LYS A 162 -17.27 22.35 8.90
CA LYS A 162 -18.06 22.56 10.13
C LYS A 162 -17.53 23.78 10.90
N ARG A 163 -18.38 24.40 11.68
CA ARG A 163 -17.96 25.41 12.66
C ARG A 163 -17.42 24.73 13.91
N ASN A 164 -16.25 25.16 14.34
CA ASN A 164 -15.73 24.76 15.65
C ASN A 164 -16.41 25.55 16.78
N ARG A 165 -16.05 25.24 18.03
CA ARG A 165 -16.60 25.93 19.23
C ARG A 165 -16.33 27.44 19.28
N HIS A 166 -15.40 27.95 18.49
CA HIS A 166 -15.06 29.35 18.39
C HIS A 166 -15.70 30.05 17.18
N GLY A 167 -16.64 29.38 16.47
CA GLY A 167 -17.33 29.91 15.31
C GLY A 167 -16.52 29.87 14.00
N VAL A 168 -15.27 29.40 14.03
CA VAL A 168 -14.39 29.32 12.86
C VAL A 168 -14.79 28.11 12.01
N ILE A 169 -14.87 28.34 10.68
CA ILE A 169 -15.13 27.25 9.73
C ILE A 169 -13.84 26.47 9.53
N GLU A 170 -13.88 25.19 9.80
CA GLU A 170 -12.79 24.25 9.59
C GLU A 170 -13.25 23.02 8.79
N SER A 171 -12.34 22.39 8.09
CA SER A 171 -12.63 21.13 7.42
C SER A 171 -12.37 19.96 8.36
N ALA A 172 -13.28 19.00 8.35
CA ALA A 172 -13.17 17.78 9.14
C ALA A 172 -13.50 16.56 8.27
N TRP A 173 -12.83 15.46 8.56
CA TRP A 173 -13.18 14.15 8.02
C TRP A 173 -14.24 13.52 8.90
N VAL A 174 -15.29 13.01 8.28
CA VAL A 174 -16.37 12.32 8.97
C VAL A 174 -16.68 11.01 8.26
N PRO A 175 -17.01 9.95 9.01
CA PRO A 175 -17.41 8.70 8.41
C PRO A 175 -18.69 8.89 7.57
N ILE A 176 -18.77 8.21 6.43
CA ILE A 176 -19.98 8.17 5.59
C ILE A 176 -21.07 7.40 6.30
N GLN A 177 -20.71 6.29 6.95
CA GLN A 177 -21.58 5.48 7.79
C GLN A 177 -21.05 5.53 9.22
N ALA A 178 -21.88 5.93 10.18
CA ALA A 178 -21.51 5.99 11.60
C ALA A 178 -21.08 4.59 12.09
N GLY A 179 -19.90 4.50 12.71
CA GLY A 179 -19.34 3.23 13.20
C GLY A 179 -18.93 2.24 12.11
N GLY A 180 -18.89 2.65 10.84
CA GLY A 180 -18.39 1.81 9.77
C GLY A 180 -16.87 1.61 9.87
N PRO A 181 -16.35 0.44 9.44
CA PRO A 181 -14.93 0.13 9.45
C PRO A 181 -14.16 1.05 8.48
N ASN A 182 -12.93 1.42 8.86
CA ASN A 182 -12.05 2.30 8.08
C ASN A 182 -10.59 1.82 8.03
N GLU A 183 -10.34 0.59 8.42
CA GLU A 183 -9.00 0.02 8.58
C GLU A 183 -8.16 0.10 7.31
N ALA A 184 -8.77 -0.14 6.13
CA ALA A 184 -8.06 0.00 4.85
C ALA A 184 -7.61 1.44 4.58
N LEU A 185 -8.41 2.44 4.98
CA LEU A 185 -8.05 3.86 4.87
C LEU A 185 -6.89 4.20 5.79
N ASP A 186 -6.96 3.81 7.05
CA ASP A 186 -5.93 4.12 8.05
C ASP A 186 -4.63 3.38 7.74
N ASN A 187 -4.68 2.10 7.36
CA ASN A 187 -3.51 1.33 6.91
C ASN A 187 -2.87 1.98 5.67
N ARG A 188 -3.68 2.48 4.73
CA ARG A 188 -3.16 3.16 3.54
C ARG A 188 -2.41 4.44 3.89
N ILE A 189 -2.91 5.21 4.85
CA ILE A 189 -2.23 6.42 5.35
C ILE A 189 -0.89 6.07 6.02
N MET A 190 -0.86 5.00 6.82
CA MET A 190 0.37 4.54 7.48
C MET A 190 1.40 4.04 6.47
N ALA A 191 0.97 3.33 5.44
CA ALA A 191 1.84 2.88 4.35
C ALA A 191 2.46 4.07 3.58
N ASP A 192 1.70 5.16 3.35
CA ASP A 192 2.24 6.37 2.73
C ASP A 192 3.32 7.05 3.60
N VAL A 193 3.15 7.05 4.93
CA VAL A 193 4.18 7.55 5.85
C VAL A 193 5.43 6.67 5.79
N ALA A 194 5.28 5.35 5.82
CA ALA A 194 6.39 4.41 5.72
C ALA A 194 7.19 4.64 4.43
N ALA A 195 6.50 4.76 3.30
CA ALA A 195 7.11 5.01 1.99
C ALA A 195 7.84 6.37 1.92
N ARG A 196 7.26 7.43 2.52
CA ARG A 196 7.91 8.75 2.58
C ARG A 196 9.20 8.71 3.38
N LEU A 197 9.25 7.92 4.43
CA LEU A 197 10.46 7.71 5.23
C LEU A 197 11.53 6.90 4.49
N GLU A 198 11.13 6.11 3.47
CA GLU A 198 12.03 5.43 2.52
C GLU A 198 12.39 6.31 1.31
N GLY A 199 11.97 7.57 1.30
CA GLY A 199 12.32 8.51 0.25
C GLY A 199 11.37 8.56 -0.94
N SER A 200 10.22 7.86 -0.93
CA SER A 200 9.32 7.77 -2.09
C SER A 200 8.88 9.13 -2.69
N ARG A 201 8.95 10.20 -1.89
CA ARG A 201 8.60 11.56 -2.32
C ARG A 201 9.80 12.48 -2.53
N SER A 202 10.99 12.06 -2.12
CA SER A 202 12.24 12.85 -2.17
C SER A 202 13.31 12.25 -3.08
N ASN A 203 13.16 10.99 -3.47
CA ASN A 203 14.08 10.34 -4.42
C ASN A 203 14.12 11.11 -5.73
N THR A 204 15.33 11.35 -6.21
CA THR A 204 15.61 11.86 -7.55
C THR A 204 15.44 10.76 -8.58
N GLU A 205 15.43 11.10 -9.86
CA GLU A 205 15.42 10.09 -10.93
C GLU A 205 16.62 9.14 -10.82
N ALA A 206 17.80 9.65 -10.48
CA ALA A 206 18.99 8.83 -10.26
C ALA A 206 18.83 7.84 -9.09
N ASP A 207 18.16 8.24 -8.00
CA ASP A 207 17.86 7.34 -6.89
C ASP A 207 16.89 6.22 -7.31
N TRP A 208 15.90 6.57 -8.14
CA TRP A 208 14.97 5.59 -8.70
C TRP A 208 15.66 4.65 -9.67
N ASP A 209 16.55 5.15 -10.55
CA ASP A 209 17.36 4.33 -11.46
C ASP A 209 18.22 3.34 -10.69
N ALA A 210 18.85 3.79 -9.60
CA ALA A 210 19.65 2.92 -8.74
C ALA A 210 18.79 1.84 -8.04
N LEU A 211 17.58 2.20 -7.58
CA LEU A 211 16.65 1.23 -6.99
C LEU A 211 16.15 0.20 -8.00
N GLU A 212 15.84 0.62 -9.22
CA GLU A 212 15.48 -0.29 -10.32
C GLU A 212 16.62 -1.24 -10.63
N ALA A 213 17.81 -0.71 -10.92
CA ALA A 213 18.99 -1.53 -11.21
C ALA A 213 19.28 -2.54 -10.09
N ALA A 214 19.08 -2.13 -8.83
CA ALA A 214 19.25 -3.01 -7.68
C ALA A 214 18.20 -4.11 -7.57
N ARG A 215 17.04 -3.97 -8.19
CA ARG A 215 15.88 -4.87 -8.06
C ARG A 215 15.51 -5.62 -9.33
N ASP A 216 16.03 -5.20 -10.49
CA ASP A 216 15.68 -5.76 -11.81
C ASP A 216 16.45 -7.02 -12.15
N CYS A 217 17.70 -7.18 -11.68
CA CYS A 217 18.49 -8.37 -11.94
C CYS A 217 18.49 -9.37 -10.80
N PRO A 218 18.32 -10.69 -11.06
CA PRO A 218 18.60 -11.70 -10.06
C PRO A 218 20.09 -11.61 -9.63
N PRO A 219 20.39 -11.83 -8.35
CA PRO A 219 21.81 -11.80 -7.87
C PRO A 219 22.71 -12.77 -8.62
N GLU A 220 22.17 -13.84 -9.19
CA GLU A 220 22.88 -14.89 -9.93
C GLU A 220 23.19 -14.50 -11.39
N ASP A 221 22.43 -13.59 -12.00
CA ASP A 221 22.66 -13.15 -13.38
C ASP A 221 23.78 -12.10 -13.50
N SER A 222 24.18 -11.49 -12.40
CA SER A 222 25.35 -10.59 -12.38
C SER A 222 26.70 -11.34 -12.46
N GLN A 223 26.66 -12.66 -12.34
CA GLN A 223 27.84 -13.53 -12.38
C GLN A 223 27.75 -14.64 -13.43
N ARG A 224 26.84 -14.60 -14.38
CA ARG A 224 26.97 -15.49 -15.56
C ARG A 224 28.18 -15.04 -16.35
N ASP A 225 29.20 -15.85 -16.22
CA ASP A 225 30.44 -15.70 -16.94
C ASP A 225 30.14 -15.54 -18.45
N LEU A 226 30.76 -14.55 -19.08
CA LEU A 226 30.63 -14.31 -20.53
C LEU A 226 30.94 -15.57 -21.38
N PHE A 227 31.47 -16.61 -20.75
CA PHE A 227 31.86 -17.89 -21.38
C PHE A 227 30.76 -18.97 -21.27
N ASP A 228 29.70 -18.80 -20.51
CA ASP A 228 28.60 -19.77 -20.40
C ASP A 228 27.55 -19.66 -21.53
N ARG A 229 27.89 -18.96 -22.61
CA ARG A 229 27.05 -18.86 -23.81
C ARG A 229 26.83 -20.17 -24.56
N THR A 230 27.57 -21.21 -24.22
CA THR A 230 27.54 -22.49 -24.95
C THR A 230 26.45 -23.46 -24.53
N ALA A 231 25.76 -23.23 -23.40
CA ALA A 231 24.67 -24.11 -22.92
C ALA A 231 23.25 -23.62 -23.25
N ALA A 232 23.06 -22.38 -23.71
CA ALA A 232 21.75 -21.81 -23.98
C ALA A 232 21.35 -21.82 -25.47
N GLU A 233 22.15 -22.36 -26.37
CA GLU A 233 21.91 -22.32 -27.80
C GLU A 233 21.42 -23.65 -28.41
N ALA A 234 20.90 -24.57 -27.61
CA ALA A 234 20.05 -25.64 -28.09
C ALA A 234 18.60 -25.18 -28.12
N LEU A 235 18.26 -24.31 -29.06
CA LEU A 235 16.82 -24.09 -29.39
C LEU A 235 16.21 -25.44 -29.77
N PRO A 236 15.05 -25.78 -29.21
CA PRO A 236 14.33 -26.95 -29.67
C PRO A 236 14.01 -26.78 -31.15
N PRO A 237 14.07 -27.87 -31.94
CA PRO A 237 13.80 -27.79 -33.38
C PRO A 237 12.40 -27.19 -33.59
N PRO A 238 12.23 -26.36 -34.64
CA PRO A 238 10.94 -25.77 -34.93
C PRO A 238 9.88 -26.85 -35.09
N PRO A 239 8.63 -26.63 -34.60
CA PRO A 239 7.58 -27.58 -34.78
C PRO A 239 7.33 -27.85 -36.28
N PRO A 240 6.96 -29.09 -36.64
CA PRO A 240 6.68 -29.40 -38.04
C PRO A 240 5.52 -28.51 -38.55
N PRO A 241 5.53 -28.15 -39.83
CA PRO A 241 4.46 -27.31 -40.42
C PRO A 241 3.10 -27.99 -40.24
N PRO A 242 2.05 -27.21 -40.01
CA PRO A 242 0.71 -27.75 -39.77
C PRO A 242 0.25 -28.50 -41.06
N VAL A 243 -0.15 -29.75 -40.87
CA VAL A 243 -0.83 -30.55 -41.90
C VAL A 243 -2.15 -29.85 -42.19
N GLN A 244 -2.33 -29.40 -43.43
CA GLN A 244 -3.60 -28.88 -43.93
C GLN A 244 -4.62 -30.03 -43.93
N SER A 245 -5.53 -30.06 -43.01
CA SER A 245 -6.75 -30.88 -43.10
C SER A 245 -7.88 -30.02 -43.61
N GLU A 246 -8.50 -30.54 -44.65
CA GLU A 246 -9.66 -29.99 -45.34
C GLU A 246 -10.80 -29.61 -44.38
N ALA A 247 -11.47 -28.51 -44.71
CA ALA A 247 -12.59 -27.96 -43.98
C ALA A 247 -13.85 -28.87 -44.02
N PRO A 248 -14.58 -28.92 -42.93
CA PRO A 248 -16.01 -29.22 -43.01
C PRO A 248 -16.88 -28.00 -42.75
N GLU A 249 -18.01 -28.02 -43.40
CA GLU A 249 -19.08 -27.05 -43.60
C GLU A 249 -19.59 -26.32 -42.36
N GLN A 250 -20.08 -25.13 -42.65
CA GLN A 250 -20.67 -24.14 -41.79
C GLN A 250 -21.96 -24.65 -41.09
N GLY A 251 -21.99 -24.61 -39.77
CA GLY A 251 -23.19 -24.63 -38.95
C GLY A 251 -23.46 -23.26 -38.34
N PRO A 252 -24.69 -22.90 -37.95
CA PRO A 252 -25.15 -21.54 -37.76
C PRO A 252 -24.55 -20.88 -36.50
N GLN A 253 -24.19 -19.62 -36.61
CA GLN A 253 -23.68 -18.74 -35.56
C GLN A 253 -24.69 -18.56 -34.41
N PRO A 254 -24.29 -18.61 -33.16
CA PRO A 254 -25.04 -17.99 -32.09
C PRO A 254 -24.60 -16.52 -31.89
N THR A 255 -25.62 -15.72 -31.77
CA THR A 255 -25.61 -14.28 -31.51
C THR A 255 -24.70 -13.84 -30.37
N ASN A 256 -24.05 -12.70 -30.59
CA ASN A 256 -23.27 -11.90 -29.64
C ASN A 256 -23.93 -11.77 -28.26
N ALA A 257 -23.31 -12.33 -27.23
CA ALA A 257 -23.39 -11.82 -25.88
C ALA A 257 -22.12 -11.02 -25.63
N ALA A 258 -22.26 -9.72 -25.43
CA ALA A 258 -21.20 -8.79 -25.16
C ALA A 258 -20.44 -9.25 -23.91
N ALA A 259 -19.14 -9.45 -24.04
CA ALA A 259 -18.23 -9.56 -22.91
C ALA A 259 -18.17 -8.18 -22.25
N GLU A 260 -18.71 -8.04 -21.06
CA GLU A 260 -18.48 -6.90 -20.19
C GLU A 260 -16.99 -6.91 -19.78
N GLU A 261 -16.27 -5.93 -20.24
CA GLU A 261 -14.95 -5.61 -19.68
C GLU A 261 -15.11 -5.35 -18.18
N PRO A 262 -14.13 -5.74 -17.34
CA PRO A 262 -14.17 -5.45 -15.92
C PRO A 262 -14.07 -3.94 -15.70
N GLY A 263 -15.24 -3.30 -15.65
CA GLY A 263 -15.39 -1.87 -15.41
C GLY A 263 -14.76 -1.48 -14.09
N ASN A 264 -14.00 -0.42 -14.15
CA ASN A 264 -13.27 0.23 -13.09
C ASN A 264 -14.22 0.58 -11.91
N HIS A 265 -14.43 -0.35 -10.97
CA HIS A 265 -15.32 -0.23 -9.82
C HIS A 265 -15.05 1.04 -8.97
N VAL A 266 -13.82 1.54 -8.99
CA VAL A 266 -13.44 2.78 -8.30
C VAL A 266 -14.14 4.00 -8.90
N ALA A 267 -14.29 4.07 -10.21
CA ALA A 267 -14.96 5.18 -10.88
C ALA A 267 -16.47 5.25 -10.54
N ALA A 268 -17.12 4.10 -10.36
CA ALA A 268 -18.54 4.03 -9.99
C ALA A 268 -18.80 4.52 -8.55
N LEU A 269 -17.90 4.24 -7.62
CA LEU A 269 -17.99 4.72 -6.24
C LEU A 269 -17.85 6.25 -6.15
N PHE A 270 -17.03 6.87 -7.01
CA PHE A 270 -16.86 8.32 -7.02
C PHE A 270 -17.98 9.08 -7.75
N SER A 271 -18.69 8.48 -8.70
CA SER A 271 -19.80 9.12 -9.40
C SER A 271 -20.99 9.41 -8.46
N ASN A 272 -21.20 8.58 -7.45
CA ASN A 272 -22.27 8.76 -6.47
C ASN A 272 -21.97 9.86 -5.43
N LEU A 273 -20.73 10.29 -5.27
CA LEU A 273 -20.35 11.39 -4.37
C LEU A 273 -20.60 12.79 -4.98
N ARG A 274 -20.89 12.89 -6.28
CA ARG A 274 -21.19 14.17 -6.95
C ARG A 274 -22.67 14.58 -6.90
N LYS A 275 -23.58 13.71 -6.48
CA LYS A 275 -25.03 13.95 -6.54
C LYS A 275 -25.71 14.26 -5.20
N LYS A 276 -24.94 14.57 -4.17
CA LYS A 276 -25.52 15.06 -2.91
C LYS A 276 -24.72 16.23 -2.36
#